data_5ba91477ae413f4cc0b8c2b79b699ba9
#
_entry.id   5ba91477ae413f4cc0b8c2b79b699ba9
#
_cell.length_a   1.000
_cell.length_b   1.000
_cell.length_c   1.000
_cell.angle_alpha   90.00
_cell.angle_beta   90.00
_cell.angle_gamma   90.00
#
_symmetry.space_group_name_H-M   'P 1'
#
loop_
_entity.id
_entity.type
_entity.pdbx_description
1 polymer ?
#
loop_
_entity_poly.entity_id
_entity_poly.type
_entity_poly.pdbx_seq_one_letter_code
_entity_poly.pdbx_strand_id
1 'polypeptide(L)'
;CYSVVQSVLMALVICRAVSFLQENGAHRIYMAATIVFYALEPLFAAYAISLWKDPLYSALLFLLSIQLYTTLRRGSVDRRGFIRMLLTALGAAFFRNNGIYVVIVSAAALGIALKNQRKIVVSAFAGIIAFYFIITSVGYKAWGIKQEFVESVGIPIQQMGAVIYYDGNMSEADEEYAYRLMLQWWWKENYAPCIVDSIKWNYFFDEDFLEQTKTGFIKTWVSMGIKNPVTYMRAYLMETHGFWKLGAKDGNGYIQFIPEVVNGVNCHGIRMRDVFGQIFGFSIEEPLKNLKATISSGTLLWVTAALMLMCIIKRRRGAWIAYVTALANWLCLMIAAPVAYSIRYVFIFVIGLPVYLFLPFICDREKY
;
A
#
# COMPACT_ATOMS: atom_id res chain seq x y z
N CYS A 1 -17.43 13.69 7.95
CA CYS A 1 -16.27 14.10 8.77
C CYS A 1 -14.96 13.43 8.34
N TYR A 2 -14.91 12.11 8.11
CA TYR A 2 -13.67 11.40 7.75
C TYR A 2 -13.00 11.98 6.49
N SER A 3 -13.73 12.12 5.39
CA SER A 3 -13.19 12.64 4.11
C SER A 3 -12.63 14.05 4.23
N VAL A 4 -13.24 14.91 5.07
CA VAL A 4 -12.71 16.26 5.31
C VAL A 4 -11.36 16.19 6.03
N VAL A 5 -11.26 15.37 7.08
CA VAL A 5 -10.00 15.16 7.81
C VAL A 5 -8.94 14.59 6.87
N GLN A 6 -9.29 13.59 6.07
CA GLN A 6 -8.39 12.99 5.08
C GLN A 6 -7.90 14.01 4.05
N SER A 7 -8.81 14.83 3.50
CA SER A 7 -8.45 15.88 2.53
C SER A 7 -7.49 16.91 3.14
N VAL A 8 -7.75 17.35 4.37
CA VAL A 8 -6.87 18.30 5.08
C VAL A 8 -5.49 17.67 5.33
N LEU A 9 -5.43 16.43 5.81
CA LEU A 9 -4.16 15.74 6.06
C LEU A 9 -3.37 15.54 4.76
N MET A 10 -4.02 15.14 3.67
CA MET A 10 -3.37 15.02 2.37
C MET A 10 -2.85 16.35 1.87
N ALA A 11 -3.63 17.44 1.99
CA ALA A 11 -3.19 18.79 1.64
C ALA A 11 -1.95 19.22 2.44
N LEU A 12 -1.91 18.94 3.75
CA LEU A 12 -0.75 19.23 4.60
C LEU A 12 0.50 18.45 4.15
N VAL A 13 0.34 17.19 3.76
CA VAL A 13 1.46 16.37 3.25
C VAL A 13 1.95 16.89 1.89
N ILE A 14 1.05 17.31 1.00
CA ILE A 14 1.41 17.95 -0.27
C ILE A 14 2.14 19.28 -0.02
N CYS A 15 1.63 20.12 0.88
CA CYS A 15 2.32 21.35 1.29
C CYS A 15 3.72 21.05 1.82
N ARG A 16 3.88 19.98 2.62
CA ARG A 16 5.21 19.56 3.11
C ARG A 16 6.13 19.11 1.98
N ALA A 17 5.60 18.44 0.94
CA ALA A 17 6.38 18.08 -0.24
C ALA A 17 6.91 19.32 -0.98
N VAL A 18 6.06 20.30 -1.23
CA VAL A 18 6.45 21.57 -1.89
C VAL A 18 7.45 22.33 -1.03
N SER A 19 7.23 22.44 0.29
CA SER A 19 8.18 23.08 1.21
C SER A 19 9.54 22.36 1.21
N PHE A 20 9.53 21.02 1.18
CA PHE A 20 10.75 20.22 1.08
C PHE A 20 11.54 20.54 -0.19
N LEU A 21 10.88 20.64 -1.34
CA LEU A 21 11.50 21.03 -2.61
C LEU A 21 12.11 22.43 -2.53
N GLN A 22 11.38 23.38 -1.95
CA GLN A 22 11.85 24.76 -1.75
C GLN A 22 13.08 24.81 -0.82
N GLU A 23 13.03 24.16 0.33
CA GLU A 23 14.12 24.06 1.32
C GLU A 23 15.41 23.45 0.70
N ASN A 24 15.25 22.58 -0.30
CA ASN A 24 16.37 21.93 -0.98
C ASN A 24 16.78 22.60 -2.30
N GLY A 25 16.25 23.80 -2.59
CA GLY A 25 16.68 24.63 -3.71
C GLY A 25 16.13 24.22 -5.06
N ALA A 26 14.93 23.62 -5.08
CA ALA A 26 14.24 23.34 -6.33
C ALA A 26 13.91 24.64 -7.08
N HIS A 27 14.08 24.62 -8.40
CA HIS A 27 13.77 25.76 -9.24
C HIS A 27 12.28 26.08 -9.24
N ARG A 28 11.90 27.36 -9.34
CA ARG A 28 10.48 27.82 -9.28
C ARG A 28 9.59 27.12 -10.31
N ILE A 29 10.10 26.88 -11.53
CA ILE A 29 9.37 26.15 -12.57
C ILE A 29 9.06 24.73 -12.13
N TYR A 30 10.03 24.04 -11.49
CA TYR A 30 9.81 22.68 -10.98
C TYR A 30 8.76 22.65 -9.86
N MET A 31 8.78 23.62 -8.95
CA MET A 31 7.78 23.75 -7.90
C MET A 31 6.39 24.03 -8.49
N ALA A 32 6.28 24.91 -9.49
CA ALA A 32 5.03 25.17 -10.18
C ALA A 32 4.50 23.91 -10.88
N ALA A 33 5.36 23.18 -11.61
CA ALA A 33 5.00 21.90 -12.24
C ALA A 33 4.54 20.88 -11.21
N THR A 34 5.17 20.82 -10.02
CA THR A 34 4.77 19.96 -8.92
C THR A 34 3.37 20.31 -8.39
N ILE A 35 3.08 21.59 -8.20
CA ILE A 35 1.76 22.06 -7.77
C ILE A 35 0.70 21.70 -8.81
N VAL A 36 0.99 21.96 -10.10
CA VAL A 36 0.10 21.60 -11.22
C VAL A 36 -0.15 20.08 -11.25
N PHE A 37 0.89 19.26 -11.05
CA PHE A 37 0.74 17.80 -10.97
C PHE A 37 -0.22 17.39 -9.84
N TYR A 38 -0.04 17.90 -8.61
CA TYR A 38 -0.91 17.58 -7.49
C TYR A 38 -2.35 18.10 -7.68
N ALA A 39 -2.53 19.22 -8.40
CA ALA A 39 -3.84 19.78 -8.64
C ALA A 39 -4.61 19.09 -9.77
N LEU A 40 -3.92 18.61 -10.80
CA LEU A 40 -4.55 18.08 -12.02
C LEU A 40 -4.60 16.56 -12.07
N GLU A 41 -3.74 15.83 -11.31
CA GLU A 41 -3.80 14.37 -11.27
C GLU A 41 -5.05 13.91 -10.51
N PRO A 42 -6.02 13.29 -11.19
CA PRO A 42 -7.33 12.99 -10.62
C PRO A 42 -7.29 12.05 -9.39
N LEU A 43 -6.23 11.25 -9.25
CA LEU A 43 -6.04 10.36 -8.11
C LEU A 43 -6.06 11.12 -6.77
N PHE A 44 -5.51 12.33 -6.72
CA PHE A 44 -5.48 13.11 -5.47
C PHE A 44 -6.87 13.52 -5.04
N ALA A 45 -7.70 14.01 -5.96
CA ALA A 45 -9.08 14.38 -5.68
C ALA A 45 -9.91 13.13 -5.28
N ALA A 46 -9.80 12.04 -6.05
CA ALA A 46 -10.51 10.80 -5.80
C ALA A 46 -10.15 10.21 -4.43
N TYR A 47 -8.86 10.15 -4.10
CA TYR A 47 -8.39 9.54 -2.86
C TYR A 47 -8.53 10.47 -1.65
N ALA A 48 -8.65 11.77 -1.84
CA ALA A 48 -8.97 12.69 -0.75
C ALA A 48 -10.37 12.47 -0.18
N ILE A 49 -11.34 12.09 -1.01
CA ILE A 49 -12.74 11.89 -0.61
C ILE A 49 -13.10 10.42 -0.34
N SER A 50 -12.29 9.46 -0.78
CA SER A 50 -12.55 8.04 -0.58
C SER A 50 -12.46 7.65 0.90
N LEU A 51 -13.32 6.72 1.34
CA LEU A 51 -13.31 6.21 2.73
C LEU A 51 -12.26 5.11 2.96
N TRP A 52 -11.20 5.09 2.18
CA TRP A 52 -10.14 4.11 2.29
C TRP A 52 -9.02 4.58 3.21
N LYS A 53 -8.48 3.65 3.98
CA LYS A 53 -7.31 3.88 4.84
C LYS A 53 -5.98 4.06 4.06
N ASP A 54 -5.93 3.53 2.84
CA ASP A 54 -4.71 3.47 2.02
C ASP A 54 -4.14 4.84 1.62
N PRO A 55 -4.95 5.88 1.28
CA PRO A 55 -4.42 7.21 0.99
C PRO A 55 -3.69 7.85 2.17
N LEU A 56 -4.28 7.79 3.38
CA LEU A 56 -3.63 8.30 4.59
C LEU A 56 -2.39 7.51 4.97
N TYR A 57 -2.45 6.20 4.85
CA TYR A 57 -1.29 5.34 5.04
C TYR A 57 -0.13 5.74 4.12
N SER A 58 -0.42 5.90 2.82
CA SER A 58 0.59 6.31 1.83
C SER A 58 1.15 7.71 2.09
N ALA A 59 0.31 8.64 2.54
CA ALA A 59 0.72 9.98 2.94
C ALA A 59 1.66 9.95 4.16
N LEU A 60 1.38 9.11 5.17
CA LEU A 60 2.24 8.92 6.33
C LEU A 60 3.58 8.27 5.94
N LEU A 61 3.58 7.27 5.07
CA LEU A 61 4.81 6.66 4.57
C LEU A 61 5.67 7.66 3.79
N PHE A 62 5.03 8.50 2.97
CA PHE A 62 5.75 9.55 2.25
C PHE A 62 6.30 10.63 3.20
N LEU A 63 5.55 11.02 4.21
CA LEU A 63 6.05 11.92 5.24
C LEU A 63 7.25 11.31 5.99
N LEU A 64 7.18 10.01 6.31
CA LEU A 64 8.28 9.25 6.90
C LEU A 64 9.51 9.24 5.97
N SER A 65 9.34 9.09 4.66
CA SER A 65 10.42 9.19 3.66
C SER A 65 11.20 10.50 3.78
N ILE A 66 10.47 11.62 3.83
CA ILE A 66 11.06 12.96 3.96
C ILE A 66 11.78 13.11 5.31
N GLN A 67 11.19 12.59 6.38
CA GLN A 67 11.77 12.68 7.74
C GLN A 67 13.05 11.84 7.86
N LEU A 68 13.07 10.62 7.31
CA LEU A 68 14.25 9.76 7.25
C LEU A 68 15.41 10.46 6.52
N TYR A 69 15.13 10.99 5.33
CA TYR A 69 16.13 11.74 4.55
C TYR A 69 16.64 12.97 5.31
N THR A 70 15.74 13.78 5.86
CA THR A 70 16.11 15.00 6.57
C THR A 70 16.96 14.70 7.79
N THR A 71 16.63 13.63 8.54
CA THR A 71 17.39 13.19 9.70
C THR A 71 18.77 12.70 9.30
N LEU A 72 18.86 11.88 8.25
CA LEU A 72 20.15 11.37 7.77
C LEU A 72 21.04 12.50 7.22
N ARG A 73 20.45 13.44 6.48
CA ARG A 73 21.19 14.60 5.93
C ARG A 73 21.76 15.49 7.02
N ARG A 74 21.05 15.68 8.13
CA ARG A 74 21.55 16.42 9.30
C ARG A 74 22.67 15.69 10.03
N GLY A 75 22.76 14.37 9.87
CA GLY A 75 23.73 13.51 10.56
C GLY A 75 23.49 13.39 12.05
N SER A 76 22.39 13.94 12.56
CA SER A 76 22.04 13.93 13.97
C SER A 76 20.53 13.89 14.17
N VAL A 77 20.12 13.30 15.28
CA VAL A 77 18.72 13.19 15.71
C VAL A 77 18.37 14.43 16.53
N ASP A 78 17.59 15.34 15.95
CA ASP A 78 16.94 16.43 16.67
C ASP A 78 15.72 15.90 17.44
N ARG A 79 15.60 16.21 18.72
CA ARG A 79 14.55 15.69 19.61
C ARG A 79 13.13 15.89 19.03
N ARG A 80 12.81 17.10 18.58
CA ARG A 80 11.46 17.42 18.06
C ARG A 80 11.18 16.73 16.73
N GLY A 81 12.16 16.73 15.83
CA GLY A 81 12.07 16.06 14.53
C GLY A 81 11.93 14.55 14.69
N PHE A 82 12.67 13.98 15.65
CA PHE A 82 12.65 12.56 15.93
C PHE A 82 11.31 12.10 16.53
N ILE A 83 10.77 12.83 17.50
CA ILE A 83 9.42 12.54 18.04
C ILE A 83 8.37 12.57 16.94
N ARG A 84 8.41 13.58 16.06
CA ARG A 84 7.47 13.64 14.92
C ARG A 84 7.62 12.42 13.99
N MET A 85 8.86 12.00 13.72
CA MET A 85 9.13 10.81 12.92
C MET A 85 8.58 9.54 13.58
N LEU A 86 8.77 9.38 14.89
CA LEU A 86 8.24 8.25 15.66
C LEU A 86 6.69 8.23 15.65
N LEU A 87 6.05 9.37 15.80
CA LEU A 87 4.58 9.50 15.70
C LEU A 87 4.07 9.16 14.29
N THR A 88 4.79 9.62 13.26
CA THR A 88 4.46 9.27 11.86
C THR A 88 4.60 7.77 11.62
N ALA A 89 5.68 7.15 12.11
CA ALA A 89 5.92 5.71 12.00
C ALA A 89 4.84 4.91 12.75
N LEU A 90 4.48 5.35 13.95
CA LEU A 90 3.40 4.74 14.74
C LEU A 90 2.06 4.83 14.00
N GLY A 91 1.71 6.00 13.47
CA GLY A 91 0.54 6.18 12.63
C GLY A 91 0.52 5.21 11.44
N ALA A 92 1.62 5.14 10.70
CA ALA A 92 1.73 4.22 9.55
C ALA A 92 1.56 2.75 9.97
N ALA A 93 2.11 2.35 11.12
CA ALA A 93 1.97 0.98 11.63
C ALA A 93 0.51 0.61 11.94
N PHE A 94 -0.29 1.54 12.49
CA PHE A 94 -1.68 1.27 12.84
C PHE A 94 -2.68 1.45 11.69
N PHE A 95 -2.37 2.29 10.70
CA PHE A 95 -3.28 2.46 9.56
C PHE A 95 -3.39 1.22 8.68
N ARG A 96 -2.33 0.40 8.65
CA ARG A 96 -2.32 -0.83 7.85
C ARG A 96 -1.48 -1.92 8.52
N ASN A 97 -1.97 -3.17 8.53
CA ASN A 97 -1.26 -4.30 9.15
C ASN A 97 0.18 -4.48 8.61
N ASN A 98 0.38 -4.18 7.33
CA ASN A 98 1.70 -4.25 6.69
C ASN A 98 2.61 -3.06 7.06
N GLY A 99 2.07 -1.99 7.63
CA GLY A 99 2.80 -0.77 7.99
C GLY A 99 3.92 -1.02 8.98
N ILE A 100 3.73 -1.95 9.93
CA ILE A 100 4.76 -2.28 10.91
C ILE A 100 6.04 -2.83 10.24
N TYR A 101 5.92 -3.63 9.18
CA TYR A 101 7.09 -4.17 8.47
C TYR A 101 7.85 -3.05 7.74
N VAL A 102 7.14 -2.09 7.16
CA VAL A 102 7.75 -0.90 6.54
C VAL A 102 8.48 -0.06 7.59
N VAL A 103 7.91 0.08 8.78
CA VAL A 103 8.56 0.78 9.92
C VAL A 103 9.82 0.04 10.36
N ILE A 104 9.80 -1.28 10.46
CA ILE A 104 10.98 -2.11 10.81
C ILE A 104 12.10 -1.91 9.79
N VAL A 105 11.80 -1.99 8.50
CA VAL A 105 12.79 -1.79 7.43
C VAL A 105 13.35 -0.36 7.46
N SER A 106 12.50 0.63 7.69
CA SER A 106 12.88 2.04 7.80
C SER A 106 13.80 2.29 9.00
N ALA A 107 13.49 1.69 10.14
CA ALA A 107 14.32 1.74 11.35
C ALA A 107 15.69 1.10 11.14
N ALA A 108 15.72 -0.07 10.49
CA ALA A 108 16.96 -0.76 10.14
C ALA A 108 17.82 0.09 9.20
N ALA A 109 17.24 0.65 8.14
CA ALA A 109 17.93 1.51 7.19
C ALA A 109 18.53 2.74 7.87
N LEU A 110 17.75 3.43 8.73
CA LEU A 110 18.23 4.60 9.47
C LEU A 110 19.32 4.22 10.49
N GLY A 111 19.15 3.11 11.21
CA GLY A 111 20.13 2.60 12.18
C GLY A 111 21.47 2.18 11.54
N ILE A 112 21.42 1.66 10.30
CA ILE A 112 22.62 1.34 9.52
C ILE A 112 23.32 2.63 9.05
N ALA A 113 22.53 3.62 8.60
CA ALA A 113 23.04 4.87 8.07
C ALA A 113 23.59 5.81 9.13
N LEU A 114 22.95 5.92 10.31
CA LEU A 114 23.34 6.77 11.45
C LEU A 114 24.16 5.99 12.48
N LYS A 115 25.37 5.57 12.12
CA LYS A 115 26.24 4.73 12.98
C LYS A 115 26.43 5.28 14.39
N ASN A 116 26.68 6.60 14.51
CA ASN A 116 26.97 7.27 15.79
C ASN A 116 25.75 7.36 16.72
N GLN A 117 24.53 7.28 16.18
CA GLN A 117 23.30 7.39 16.96
C GLN A 117 22.43 6.12 16.84
N ARG A 118 23.03 5.04 16.34
CA ARG A 118 22.35 3.76 16.10
C ARG A 118 21.58 3.26 17.32
N LYS A 119 22.17 3.34 18.52
CA LYS A 119 21.52 2.87 19.76
C LYS A 119 20.23 3.63 20.03
N ILE A 120 20.23 4.97 19.87
CA ILE A 120 19.06 5.82 20.09
C ILE A 120 17.95 5.48 19.05
N VAL A 121 18.33 5.37 17.78
CA VAL A 121 17.39 5.04 16.71
C VAL A 121 16.77 3.66 16.95
N VAL A 122 17.60 2.64 17.15
CA VAL A 122 17.12 1.26 17.33
C VAL A 122 16.27 1.11 18.58
N SER A 123 16.66 1.67 19.73
CA SER A 123 15.87 1.56 20.96
C SER A 123 14.52 2.26 20.86
N ALA A 124 14.46 3.45 20.23
CA ALA A 124 13.21 4.18 20.10
C ALA A 124 12.22 3.47 19.14
N PHE A 125 12.73 2.99 18.00
CA PHE A 125 11.88 2.21 17.09
C PHE A 125 11.49 0.86 17.69
N ALA A 126 12.37 0.19 18.43
CA ALA A 126 12.03 -1.03 19.16
C ALA A 126 10.89 -0.79 20.16
N GLY A 127 10.88 0.37 20.84
CA GLY A 127 9.78 0.80 21.70
C GLY A 127 8.45 0.92 20.96
N ILE A 128 8.45 1.54 19.75
CA ILE A 128 7.26 1.63 18.89
C ILE A 128 6.78 0.25 18.44
N ILE A 129 7.70 -0.60 18.01
CA ILE A 129 7.38 -1.95 17.55
C ILE A 129 6.80 -2.78 18.70
N ALA A 130 7.41 -2.72 19.88
CA ALA A 130 6.90 -3.38 21.07
C ALA A 130 5.50 -2.85 21.46
N PHE A 131 5.31 -1.54 21.45
CA PHE A 131 4.01 -0.93 21.70
C PHE A 131 2.94 -1.39 20.71
N TYR A 132 3.27 -1.42 19.40
CA TYR A 132 2.37 -1.95 18.39
C TYR A 132 1.96 -3.40 18.67
N PHE A 133 2.91 -4.28 18.98
CA PHE A 133 2.59 -5.68 19.26
C PHE A 133 1.81 -5.86 20.57
N ILE A 134 2.05 -5.06 21.60
CA ILE A 134 1.26 -5.06 22.83
C ILE A 134 -0.20 -4.68 22.51
N ILE A 135 -0.41 -3.60 21.76
CA ILE A 135 -1.75 -3.16 21.41
C ILE A 135 -2.47 -4.19 20.53
N THR A 136 -1.80 -4.74 19.52
CA THR A 136 -2.43 -5.71 18.61
C THR A 136 -2.66 -7.09 19.24
N SER A 137 -1.80 -7.51 20.17
CA SER A 137 -1.93 -8.83 20.82
C SER A 137 -2.82 -8.80 22.06
N VAL A 138 -2.73 -7.75 22.87
CA VAL A 138 -3.46 -7.63 24.14
C VAL A 138 -4.66 -6.70 23.99
N GLY A 139 -4.43 -5.50 23.44
CA GLY A 139 -5.46 -4.48 23.30
C GLY A 139 -6.61 -4.93 22.39
N TYR A 140 -6.30 -5.48 21.22
CA TYR A 140 -7.33 -5.96 20.29
C TYR A 140 -8.19 -7.05 20.91
N LYS A 141 -7.58 -7.99 21.66
CA LYS A 141 -8.36 -8.99 22.42
C LYS A 141 -9.26 -8.36 23.47
N ALA A 142 -8.74 -7.40 24.23
CA ALA A 142 -9.50 -6.70 25.25
C ALA A 142 -10.67 -5.88 24.68
N TRP A 143 -10.53 -5.36 23.47
CA TRP A 143 -11.56 -4.60 22.76
C TRP A 143 -12.46 -5.44 21.86
N GLY A 144 -12.29 -6.77 21.84
CA GLY A 144 -13.07 -7.67 21.00
C GLY A 144 -12.80 -7.53 19.50
N ILE A 145 -11.67 -6.91 19.11
CA ILE A 145 -11.26 -6.78 17.71
C ILE A 145 -10.64 -8.10 17.24
N LYS A 146 -11.27 -8.73 16.27
CA LYS A 146 -10.73 -9.94 15.62
C LYS A 146 -9.92 -9.56 14.39
N GLN A 147 -8.77 -10.20 14.24
CA GLN A 147 -8.00 -10.17 12.98
C GLN A 147 -8.30 -11.46 12.23
N GLU A 148 -8.88 -11.36 11.08
CA GLU A 148 -9.27 -12.51 10.27
C GLU A 148 -8.04 -13.09 9.57
N PHE A 149 -7.80 -14.38 9.73
CA PHE A 149 -6.68 -15.08 9.12
C PHE A 149 -6.75 -15.07 7.59
N VAL A 150 -7.96 -15.09 7.02
CA VAL A 150 -8.24 -15.04 5.59
C VAL A 150 -7.55 -13.85 4.91
N GLU A 151 -7.45 -12.70 5.60
CA GLU A 151 -6.77 -11.50 5.08
C GLU A 151 -5.25 -11.68 4.93
N SER A 152 -4.67 -12.61 5.67
CA SER A 152 -3.22 -12.86 5.66
C SER A 152 -2.81 -13.92 4.62
N VAL A 153 -3.75 -14.67 4.08
CA VAL A 153 -3.49 -15.83 3.22
C VAL A 153 -4.06 -15.69 1.81
N GLY A 154 -4.23 -14.46 1.32
CA GLY A 154 -4.76 -14.20 -0.02
C GLY A 154 -3.97 -14.92 -1.12
N ILE A 155 -2.65 -14.76 -1.19
CA ILE A 155 -1.80 -15.45 -2.18
C ILE A 155 -1.89 -16.99 -2.05
N PRO A 156 -1.78 -17.60 -0.87
CA PRO A 156 -2.08 -19.03 -0.69
C PRO A 156 -3.44 -19.48 -1.22
N ILE A 157 -4.51 -18.74 -0.92
CA ILE A 157 -5.87 -19.05 -1.44
C ILE A 157 -5.88 -18.99 -2.97
N GLN A 158 -5.30 -17.95 -3.56
CA GLN A 158 -5.21 -17.79 -5.01
C GLN A 158 -4.45 -18.94 -5.67
N GLN A 159 -3.37 -19.40 -5.06
CA GLN A 159 -2.57 -20.53 -5.54
C GLN A 159 -3.35 -21.85 -5.47
N MET A 160 -4.06 -22.11 -4.37
CA MET A 160 -4.93 -23.29 -4.24
C MET A 160 -6.09 -23.23 -5.27
N GLY A 161 -6.72 -22.06 -5.42
CA GLY A 161 -7.76 -21.83 -6.42
C GLY A 161 -7.27 -22.11 -7.84
N ALA A 162 -6.04 -21.71 -8.17
CA ALA A 162 -5.44 -22.00 -9.46
C ALA A 162 -5.26 -23.51 -9.71
N VAL A 163 -4.78 -24.27 -8.71
CA VAL A 163 -4.63 -25.73 -8.83
C VAL A 163 -5.97 -26.39 -9.08
N ILE A 164 -7.01 -26.00 -8.36
CA ILE A 164 -8.36 -26.55 -8.53
C ILE A 164 -8.96 -26.16 -9.89
N TYR A 165 -8.76 -24.91 -10.31
CA TYR A 165 -9.27 -24.41 -11.59
C TYR A 165 -8.66 -25.12 -12.80
N TYR A 166 -7.36 -25.42 -12.74
CA TYR A 166 -6.62 -26.08 -13.83
C TYR A 166 -6.54 -27.61 -13.68
N ASP A 167 -7.33 -28.22 -12.79
CA ASP A 167 -7.35 -29.65 -12.53
C ASP A 167 -5.95 -30.23 -12.22
N GLY A 168 -5.20 -29.49 -11.36
CA GLY A 168 -3.85 -29.88 -10.95
C GLY A 168 -3.83 -31.07 -10.00
N ASN A 169 -2.63 -31.58 -9.72
CA ASN A 169 -2.44 -32.78 -8.88
C ASN A 169 -2.74 -32.49 -7.40
N MET A 170 -3.70 -33.22 -6.83
CA MET A 170 -4.05 -33.17 -5.41
C MET A 170 -4.09 -34.60 -4.84
N SER A 171 -3.86 -34.76 -3.55
CA SER A 171 -4.17 -36.01 -2.86
C SER A 171 -5.60 -35.97 -2.35
N GLU A 172 -6.16 -37.12 -2.02
CA GLU A 172 -7.50 -37.21 -1.41
C GLU A 172 -7.64 -36.29 -0.19
N ALA A 173 -6.60 -36.22 0.66
CA ALA A 173 -6.61 -35.33 1.82
C ALA A 173 -6.55 -33.82 1.43
N ASP A 174 -5.87 -33.45 0.33
CA ASP A 174 -5.87 -32.07 -0.18
C ASP A 174 -7.24 -31.71 -0.70
N GLU A 175 -7.89 -32.61 -1.45
CA GLU A 175 -9.25 -32.43 -1.98
C GLU A 175 -10.27 -32.30 -0.86
N GLU A 176 -10.25 -33.22 0.11
CA GLU A 176 -11.14 -33.20 1.26
C GLU A 176 -11.07 -31.86 1.99
N TYR A 177 -9.85 -31.39 2.29
CA TYR A 177 -9.66 -30.12 2.98
C TYR A 177 -10.13 -28.93 2.12
N ALA A 178 -9.72 -28.88 0.85
CA ALA A 178 -10.02 -27.77 -0.04
C ALA A 178 -11.54 -27.68 -0.32
N TYR A 179 -12.21 -28.84 -0.52
CA TYR A 179 -13.64 -28.88 -0.80
C TYR A 179 -14.51 -28.70 0.46
N ARG A 180 -13.93 -28.86 1.65
CA ARG A 180 -14.55 -28.46 2.90
C ARG A 180 -14.53 -26.95 3.08
N LEU A 181 -13.50 -26.25 2.62
CA LEU A 181 -13.46 -24.78 2.62
C LEU A 181 -14.50 -24.17 1.66
N MET A 182 -14.62 -24.74 0.46
CA MET A 182 -15.57 -24.32 -0.54
C MET A 182 -15.71 -25.42 -1.59
N LEU A 183 -16.93 -25.74 -2.04
CA LEU A 183 -17.17 -26.79 -3.02
C LEU A 183 -16.39 -26.57 -4.32
N GLN A 184 -15.90 -27.65 -4.96
CA GLN A 184 -15.04 -27.61 -6.15
C GLN A 184 -15.56 -26.70 -7.25
N TRP A 185 -16.85 -26.80 -7.58
CA TRP A 185 -17.45 -26.01 -8.64
C TRP A 185 -17.48 -24.50 -8.32
N TRP A 186 -17.65 -24.12 -7.02
CA TRP A 186 -17.53 -22.73 -6.60
C TRP A 186 -16.10 -22.19 -6.69
N TRP A 187 -15.09 -23.02 -6.39
CA TRP A 187 -13.69 -22.66 -6.62
C TRP A 187 -13.45 -22.35 -8.10
N LYS A 188 -13.93 -23.22 -9.02
CA LYS A 188 -13.74 -23.04 -10.46
C LYS A 188 -14.49 -21.84 -11.02
N GLU A 189 -15.71 -21.61 -10.57
CA GLU A 189 -16.55 -20.51 -11.05
C GLU A 189 -16.02 -19.13 -10.59
N ASN A 190 -15.45 -19.05 -9.37
CA ASN A 190 -15.02 -17.79 -8.79
C ASN A 190 -13.52 -17.52 -8.90
N TYR A 191 -12.75 -18.47 -9.46
CA TYR A 191 -11.32 -18.23 -9.66
C TYR A 191 -11.08 -17.17 -10.73
N ALA A 192 -10.43 -16.07 -10.32
CA ALA A 192 -9.99 -15.02 -11.22
C ALA A 192 -8.47 -14.81 -11.04
N PRO A 193 -7.63 -14.96 -12.08
CA PRO A 193 -6.17 -15.00 -11.94
C PRO A 193 -5.53 -13.77 -11.28
N CYS A 194 -6.24 -12.63 -11.28
CA CYS A 194 -5.70 -11.34 -10.81
C CYS A 194 -6.38 -10.84 -9.53
N ILE A 195 -7.34 -11.56 -8.97
CA ILE A 195 -8.16 -11.09 -7.85
C ILE A 195 -8.55 -12.27 -6.97
N VAL A 196 -7.99 -12.37 -5.78
CA VAL A 196 -8.37 -13.40 -4.80
C VAL A 196 -9.68 -13.07 -4.09
N ASP A 197 -10.08 -11.80 -4.09
CA ASP A 197 -11.28 -11.34 -3.39
C ASP A 197 -12.57 -12.04 -3.86
N SER A 198 -12.63 -12.47 -5.12
CA SER A 198 -13.74 -13.25 -5.66
C SER A 198 -13.93 -14.62 -4.98
N ILE A 199 -12.86 -15.20 -4.46
CA ILE A 199 -12.88 -16.45 -3.70
C ILE A 199 -13.12 -16.16 -2.22
N LYS A 200 -12.25 -15.36 -1.60
CA LYS A 200 -12.24 -15.20 -0.15
C LYS A 200 -13.47 -14.45 0.39
N TRP A 201 -14.14 -13.63 -0.42
CA TRP A 201 -15.39 -12.95 -0.07
C TRP A 201 -16.63 -13.67 -0.62
N ASN A 202 -16.46 -14.87 -1.12
CA ASN A 202 -17.61 -15.67 -1.57
C ASN A 202 -18.42 -16.14 -0.37
N TYR A 203 -19.75 -16.04 -0.46
CA TYR A 203 -20.66 -16.47 0.61
C TYR A 203 -20.48 -17.94 1.01
N PHE A 204 -20.03 -18.79 0.09
CA PHE A 204 -19.82 -20.22 0.32
C PHE A 204 -18.41 -20.59 0.79
N PHE A 205 -17.53 -19.60 1.00
CA PHE A 205 -16.20 -19.83 1.56
C PHE A 205 -16.31 -19.92 3.09
N ASP A 206 -15.95 -21.05 3.68
CA ASP A 206 -16.06 -21.32 5.12
C ASP A 206 -14.87 -20.68 5.88
N GLU A 207 -15.00 -19.38 6.19
CA GLU A 207 -13.98 -18.65 6.94
C GLU A 207 -13.82 -19.16 8.38
N ASP A 208 -14.89 -19.63 9.02
CA ASP A 208 -14.84 -20.18 10.38
C ASP A 208 -14.03 -21.47 10.41
N PHE A 209 -14.22 -22.33 9.42
CA PHE A 209 -13.40 -23.54 9.27
C PHE A 209 -11.94 -23.19 9.03
N LEU A 210 -11.65 -22.23 8.16
CA LEU A 210 -10.29 -21.72 7.93
C LEU A 210 -9.65 -21.23 9.23
N GLU A 211 -10.37 -20.43 10.00
CA GLU A 211 -9.88 -19.84 11.25
C GLU A 211 -9.55 -20.91 12.31
N GLN A 212 -10.39 -21.95 12.38
CA GLN A 212 -10.21 -23.08 13.31
C GLN A 212 -9.10 -24.05 12.89
N THR A 213 -8.81 -24.14 11.59
CA THR A 213 -7.91 -25.15 11.02
C THR A 213 -6.70 -24.55 10.30
N LYS A 214 -6.15 -23.44 10.78
CA LYS A 214 -5.00 -22.72 10.17
C LYS A 214 -3.83 -23.63 9.81
N THR A 215 -3.48 -24.55 10.71
CA THR A 215 -2.39 -25.51 10.47
C THR A 215 -2.73 -26.47 9.34
N GLY A 216 -3.99 -26.93 9.25
CA GLY A 216 -4.48 -27.75 8.13
C GLY A 216 -4.36 -27.03 6.81
N PHE A 217 -4.80 -25.75 6.78
CA PHE A 217 -4.66 -24.89 5.60
C PHE A 217 -3.23 -24.81 5.09
N ILE A 218 -2.28 -24.49 5.99
CA ILE A 218 -0.87 -24.39 5.60
C ILE A 218 -0.31 -25.72 5.10
N LYS A 219 -0.67 -26.83 5.74
CA LYS A 219 -0.24 -28.18 5.29
C LYS A 219 -0.77 -28.49 3.88
N THR A 220 -2.05 -28.26 3.63
CA THR A 220 -2.69 -28.49 2.33
C THR A 220 -2.08 -27.58 1.26
N TRP A 221 -1.92 -26.28 1.57
CA TRP A 221 -1.27 -25.34 0.66
C TRP A 221 0.15 -25.78 0.27
N VAL A 222 0.97 -26.19 1.22
CA VAL A 222 2.34 -26.71 0.95
C VAL A 222 2.27 -28.00 0.14
N SER A 223 1.40 -28.94 0.49
CA SER A 223 1.23 -30.22 -0.23
C SER A 223 0.87 -29.99 -1.70
N MET A 224 -0.14 -29.16 -1.94
CA MET A 224 -0.56 -28.81 -3.29
C MET A 224 0.54 -28.07 -4.07
N GLY A 225 1.30 -27.20 -3.41
CA GLY A 225 2.38 -26.43 -4.02
C GLY A 225 3.55 -27.30 -4.48
N ILE A 226 3.94 -28.29 -3.67
CA ILE A 226 4.99 -29.26 -4.03
C ILE A 226 4.59 -30.07 -5.28
N LYS A 227 3.32 -30.42 -5.40
CA LYS A 227 2.78 -31.18 -6.55
C LYS A 227 2.57 -30.32 -7.79
N ASN A 228 2.36 -29.00 -7.62
CA ASN A 228 2.00 -28.07 -8.69
C ASN A 228 2.85 -26.78 -8.70
N PRO A 229 4.19 -26.86 -8.69
CA PRO A 229 5.04 -25.67 -8.50
C PRO A 229 4.88 -24.64 -9.63
N VAL A 230 4.65 -25.08 -10.86
CA VAL A 230 4.46 -24.19 -12.02
C VAL A 230 3.14 -23.42 -11.91
N THR A 231 2.06 -24.09 -11.52
CA THR A 231 0.74 -23.48 -11.30
C THR A 231 0.80 -22.44 -10.18
N TYR A 232 1.48 -22.75 -9.07
CA TYR A 232 1.69 -21.83 -7.96
C TYR A 232 2.47 -20.57 -8.39
N MET A 233 3.56 -20.77 -9.13
CA MET A 233 4.33 -19.64 -9.66
C MET A 233 3.49 -18.79 -10.62
N ARG A 234 2.74 -19.43 -11.51
CA ARG A 234 1.86 -18.72 -12.45
C ARG A 234 0.78 -17.92 -11.72
N ALA A 235 0.11 -18.52 -10.72
CA ALA A 235 -0.90 -17.84 -9.90
C ALA A 235 -0.29 -16.61 -9.19
N TYR A 236 0.87 -16.76 -8.54
CA TYR A 236 1.60 -15.68 -7.90
C TYR A 236 1.95 -14.54 -8.87
N LEU A 237 2.49 -14.89 -10.04
CA LEU A 237 2.85 -13.90 -11.04
C LEU A 237 1.63 -13.15 -11.59
N MET A 238 0.51 -13.85 -11.77
CA MET A 238 -0.75 -13.23 -12.24
C MET A 238 -1.37 -12.33 -11.18
N GLU A 239 -1.32 -12.71 -9.89
CA GLU A 239 -1.85 -11.91 -8.78
C GLU A 239 -1.03 -10.65 -8.52
N THR A 240 0.25 -10.67 -8.85
CA THR A 240 1.17 -9.55 -8.52
C THR A 240 1.58 -8.71 -9.73
N HIS A 241 1.30 -9.14 -10.97
CA HIS A 241 1.90 -8.55 -12.16
C HIS A 241 1.63 -7.05 -12.36
N GLY A 242 0.50 -6.54 -11.89
CA GLY A 242 0.19 -5.12 -11.95
C GLY A 242 1.19 -4.24 -11.20
N PHE A 243 1.90 -4.81 -10.21
CA PHE A 243 2.84 -4.07 -9.35
C PHE A 243 4.29 -4.11 -9.82
N TRP A 244 4.63 -4.93 -10.84
CA TRP A 244 6.00 -5.02 -11.36
C TRP A 244 6.09 -5.00 -12.89
N LYS A 245 5.03 -5.34 -13.61
CA LYS A 245 5.01 -5.30 -15.07
C LYS A 245 4.92 -3.85 -15.56
N LEU A 246 5.87 -3.46 -16.43
CA LEU A 246 5.87 -2.15 -17.07
C LEU A 246 4.60 -1.95 -17.90
N GLY A 247 3.98 -0.78 -17.75
CA GLY A 247 2.80 -0.41 -18.52
C GLY A 247 1.50 -1.12 -18.13
N ALA A 248 1.53 -2.05 -17.15
CA ALA A 248 0.29 -2.66 -16.65
C ALA A 248 -0.60 -1.60 -16.00
N LYS A 249 -1.84 -1.50 -16.49
CA LYS A 249 -2.82 -0.52 -15.99
C LYS A 249 -3.99 -1.24 -15.37
N ASP A 250 -4.55 -0.63 -14.34
CA ASP A 250 -5.82 -1.07 -13.77
C ASP A 250 -6.94 -0.83 -14.81
N GLY A 251 -7.69 -1.86 -15.12
CA GLY A 251 -8.89 -1.77 -15.96
C GLY A 251 -10.11 -1.23 -15.22
N ASN A 252 -10.05 -1.25 -13.88
CA ASN A 252 -11.08 -0.71 -13.00
C ASN A 252 -10.86 0.78 -12.80
N GLY A 253 -11.93 1.56 -12.65
CA GLY A 253 -11.82 2.98 -12.37
C GLY A 253 -11.20 3.26 -11.00
N TYR A 254 -10.68 4.47 -10.81
CA TYR A 254 -10.10 4.93 -9.54
C TYR A 254 -11.12 5.04 -8.40
N ILE A 255 -12.39 5.20 -8.73
CA ILE A 255 -13.48 5.46 -7.78
C ILE A 255 -14.51 4.35 -7.91
N GLN A 256 -14.81 3.70 -6.80
CA GLN A 256 -15.98 2.84 -6.69
C GLN A 256 -17.15 3.69 -6.18
N PHE A 257 -18.19 3.79 -6.98
CA PHE A 257 -19.45 4.40 -6.55
C PHE A 257 -20.23 3.37 -5.73
N ILE A 258 -20.73 3.80 -4.57
CA ILE A 258 -21.63 2.98 -3.77
C ILE A 258 -22.98 3.00 -4.47
N PRO A 259 -23.55 1.85 -4.84
CA PRO A 259 -24.89 1.79 -5.42
C PRO A 259 -25.92 2.36 -4.46
N GLU A 260 -27.04 2.90 -4.97
CA GLU A 260 -28.10 3.51 -4.17
C GLU A 260 -28.73 2.53 -3.15
N VAL A 261 -28.69 1.25 -3.47
CA VAL A 261 -29.21 0.18 -2.62
C VAL A 261 -28.15 -0.91 -2.46
N VAL A 262 -27.70 -1.15 -1.25
CA VAL A 262 -26.82 -2.29 -0.92
C VAL A 262 -27.59 -3.18 0.06
N ASN A 263 -27.76 -4.47 -0.28
CA ASN A 263 -28.43 -5.47 0.55
C ASN A 263 -29.85 -5.04 1.04
N GLY A 264 -30.61 -4.34 0.19
CA GLY A 264 -31.96 -3.87 0.53
C GLY A 264 -32.00 -2.64 1.45
N VAL A 265 -30.86 -2.11 1.86
CA VAL A 265 -30.76 -0.87 2.62
C VAL A 265 -30.55 0.29 1.63
N ASN A 266 -31.47 1.26 1.64
CA ASN A 266 -31.27 2.51 0.93
C ASN A 266 -30.06 3.22 1.51
N CYS A 267 -28.93 3.07 0.85
CA CYS A 267 -27.77 3.91 1.11
C CYS A 267 -28.08 5.31 0.59
N HIS A 268 -28.80 6.09 1.37
CA HIS A 268 -28.84 7.54 1.19
C HIS A 268 -27.45 8.09 1.56
N GLY A 269 -26.41 7.60 0.84
CA GLY A 269 -25.17 8.29 0.81
C GLY A 269 -25.49 9.72 0.50
N ILE A 270 -24.80 10.65 1.12
CA ILE A 270 -24.81 12.04 0.69
C ILE A 270 -24.49 11.96 -0.81
N ARG A 271 -25.52 11.92 -1.65
CA ARG A 271 -25.31 12.27 -3.06
C ARG A 271 -24.51 13.55 -2.97
N MET A 272 -23.26 13.53 -3.39
CA MET A 272 -22.70 14.78 -3.86
C MET A 272 -23.73 15.26 -4.87
N ARG A 273 -24.66 16.12 -4.39
CA ARG A 273 -25.55 16.83 -5.30
C ARG A 273 -24.61 17.30 -6.36
N ASP A 274 -24.89 16.99 -7.61
CA ASP A 274 -24.06 17.41 -8.71
C ASP A 274 -24.03 18.94 -8.71
N VAL A 275 -23.33 19.48 -7.70
CA VAL A 275 -23.15 20.93 -7.52
C VAL A 275 -22.51 21.49 -8.78
N PHE A 276 -21.63 20.71 -9.41
CA PHE A 276 -21.07 21.04 -10.71
C PHE A 276 -22.13 21.09 -11.79
N GLY A 277 -23.03 20.11 -11.87
CA GLY A 277 -24.15 20.11 -12.81
C GLY A 277 -25.08 21.31 -12.57
N GLN A 278 -25.32 21.65 -11.31
CA GLN A 278 -26.15 22.82 -10.97
C GLN A 278 -25.48 24.16 -11.30
N ILE A 279 -24.15 24.27 -11.12
CA ILE A 279 -23.42 25.52 -11.37
C ILE A 279 -23.03 25.65 -12.85
N PHE A 280 -22.54 24.57 -13.46
CA PHE A 280 -21.92 24.62 -14.79
C PHE A 280 -22.74 23.92 -15.89
N GLY A 281 -23.88 23.31 -15.54
CA GLY A 281 -24.77 22.67 -16.51
C GLY A 281 -24.27 21.34 -17.09
N PHE A 282 -23.21 20.72 -16.51
CA PHE A 282 -22.71 19.41 -16.90
C PHE A 282 -22.38 18.53 -15.69
N SER A 283 -22.75 17.24 -15.75
CA SER A 283 -22.42 16.28 -14.70
C SER A 283 -20.98 15.81 -14.81
N ILE A 284 -20.29 15.74 -13.66
CA ILE A 284 -18.95 15.15 -13.55
C ILE A 284 -18.99 13.67 -13.15
N GLU A 285 -20.15 13.12 -12.83
CA GLU A 285 -20.31 11.74 -12.34
C GLU A 285 -19.84 10.72 -13.39
N GLU A 286 -20.33 10.84 -14.62
CA GLU A 286 -19.96 9.93 -15.72
C GLU A 286 -18.47 9.99 -16.11
N PRO A 287 -17.86 11.18 -16.27
CA PRO A 287 -16.41 11.28 -16.44
C PRO A 287 -15.61 10.65 -15.30
N LEU A 288 -16.04 10.82 -14.05
CA LEU A 288 -15.35 10.22 -12.88
C LEU A 288 -15.51 8.71 -12.84
N LYS A 289 -16.68 8.15 -13.15
CA LYS A 289 -16.90 6.70 -13.25
C LYS A 289 -16.01 6.06 -14.33
N ASN A 290 -15.80 6.76 -15.43
CA ASN A 290 -15.01 6.28 -16.56
C ASN A 290 -13.53 6.64 -16.46
N LEU A 291 -13.09 7.26 -15.35
CA LEU A 291 -11.70 7.62 -15.14
C LEU A 291 -10.84 6.38 -15.00
N LYS A 292 -10.12 6.04 -16.05
CA LYS A 292 -9.20 4.90 -16.06
C LYS A 292 -7.83 5.30 -15.52
N ALA A 293 -7.11 4.33 -14.95
CA ALA A 293 -5.75 4.53 -14.48
C ALA A 293 -4.84 4.98 -15.63
N THR A 294 -4.31 6.19 -15.53
CA THR A 294 -3.32 6.74 -16.46
C THR A 294 -1.91 6.30 -16.10
N ILE A 295 -1.67 5.99 -14.83
CA ILE A 295 -0.38 5.68 -14.25
C ILE A 295 -0.30 4.17 -13.94
N SER A 296 0.80 3.54 -14.35
CA SER A 296 1.08 2.12 -14.07
C SER A 296 1.88 1.99 -12.77
N SER A 297 1.38 1.19 -11.83
CA SER A 297 2.06 0.87 -10.58
C SER A 297 3.44 0.24 -10.81
N GLY A 298 3.53 -0.70 -11.76
CA GLY A 298 4.79 -1.35 -12.12
C GLY A 298 5.80 -0.38 -12.73
N THR A 299 5.35 0.57 -13.57
CA THR A 299 6.23 1.61 -14.11
C THR A 299 6.76 2.51 -12.99
N LEU A 300 5.92 2.92 -12.04
CA LEU A 300 6.35 3.73 -10.90
C LEU A 300 7.37 3.00 -10.02
N LEU A 301 7.22 1.69 -9.83
CA LEU A 301 8.22 0.88 -9.12
C LEU A 301 9.59 1.02 -9.77
N TRP A 302 9.68 0.73 -11.06
CA TRP A 302 10.96 0.74 -11.77
C TRP A 302 11.58 2.14 -11.85
N VAL A 303 10.76 3.19 -12.04
CA VAL A 303 11.19 4.58 -11.96
C VAL A 303 11.76 4.89 -10.56
N THR A 304 11.05 4.50 -9.50
CA THR A 304 11.49 4.74 -8.12
C THR A 304 12.79 4.00 -7.80
N ALA A 305 12.90 2.74 -8.22
CA ALA A 305 14.12 1.94 -8.05
C ALA A 305 15.33 2.53 -8.83
N ALA A 306 15.11 2.96 -10.07
CA ALA A 306 16.13 3.61 -10.88
C ALA A 306 16.60 4.94 -10.26
N LEU A 307 15.68 5.75 -9.73
CA LEU A 307 16.01 7.00 -9.06
C LEU A 307 16.80 6.77 -7.76
N MET A 308 16.44 5.74 -6.99
CA MET A 308 17.21 5.32 -5.81
C MET A 308 18.64 4.91 -6.22
N LEU A 309 18.78 4.07 -7.25
CA LEU A 309 20.07 3.64 -7.77
C LEU A 309 20.90 4.84 -8.26
N MET A 310 20.27 5.79 -8.95
CA MET A 310 20.91 7.03 -9.38
C MET A 310 21.42 7.87 -8.20
N CYS A 311 20.68 7.94 -7.08
CA CYS A 311 21.18 8.60 -5.87
C CYS A 311 22.41 7.89 -5.29
N ILE A 312 22.44 6.56 -5.31
CA ILE A 312 23.55 5.76 -4.82
C ILE A 312 24.79 5.98 -5.71
N ILE A 313 24.64 5.87 -7.04
CA ILE A 313 25.72 6.06 -8.01
C ILE A 313 26.29 7.47 -7.95
N LYS A 314 25.44 8.48 -7.88
CA LYS A 314 25.84 9.88 -7.73
C LYS A 314 26.35 10.23 -6.32
N ARG A 315 26.41 9.25 -5.42
CA ARG A 315 26.84 9.41 -4.00
C ARG A 315 26.12 10.56 -3.27
N ARG A 316 24.83 10.79 -3.60
CA ARG A 316 24.04 11.83 -2.92
C ARG A 316 23.82 11.46 -1.46
N ARG A 317 24.32 12.30 -0.54
CA ARG A 317 24.36 12.04 0.91
C ARG A 317 23.01 11.56 1.45
N GLY A 318 22.86 10.24 1.57
CA GLY A 318 21.69 9.60 2.18
C GLY A 318 20.37 9.75 1.44
N ALA A 319 20.34 10.29 0.22
CA ALA A 319 19.09 10.47 -0.54
C ALA A 319 18.38 9.14 -0.83
N TRP A 320 19.12 8.04 -0.92
CA TRP A 320 18.58 6.69 -1.11
C TRP A 320 17.58 6.29 -0.03
N ILE A 321 17.72 6.80 1.23
CA ILE A 321 16.86 6.41 2.34
C ILE A 321 15.42 6.87 2.17
N ALA A 322 15.18 7.94 1.42
CA ALA A 322 13.83 8.44 1.14
C ALA A 322 12.99 7.44 0.32
N TYR A 323 13.62 6.56 -0.44
CA TYR A 323 12.91 5.57 -1.24
C TYR A 323 12.60 4.28 -0.48
N VAL A 324 13.21 4.09 0.70
CA VAL A 324 13.10 2.85 1.48
C VAL A 324 11.65 2.54 1.86
N THR A 325 10.90 3.53 2.31
CA THR A 325 9.50 3.33 2.71
C THR A 325 8.62 2.87 1.54
N ALA A 326 8.81 3.46 0.37
CA ALA A 326 8.04 3.12 -0.82
C ALA A 326 8.37 1.70 -1.33
N LEU A 327 9.65 1.36 -1.39
CA LEU A 327 10.10 0.03 -1.82
C LEU A 327 9.77 -1.05 -0.79
N ALA A 328 9.88 -0.75 0.52
CA ALA A 328 9.48 -1.66 1.57
C ALA A 328 7.96 -1.92 1.53
N ASN A 329 7.14 -0.89 1.31
CA ASN A 329 5.71 -1.06 1.12
C ASN A 329 5.39 -1.96 -0.08
N TRP A 330 6.08 -1.76 -1.20
CA TRP A 330 5.93 -2.62 -2.36
C TRP A 330 6.34 -4.07 -2.06
N LEU A 331 7.45 -4.30 -1.35
CA LEU A 331 7.87 -5.66 -0.95
C LEU A 331 6.82 -6.35 -0.07
N CYS A 332 6.23 -5.64 0.90
CA CYS A 332 5.13 -6.18 1.70
C CYS A 332 3.93 -6.57 0.83
N LEU A 333 3.64 -5.78 -0.20
CA LEU A 333 2.55 -6.07 -1.12
C LEU A 333 2.82 -7.32 -1.97
N MET A 334 4.08 -7.59 -2.33
CA MET A 334 4.46 -8.83 -3.04
C MET A 334 4.20 -10.09 -2.21
N ILE A 335 4.09 -9.98 -0.89
CA ILE A 335 3.78 -11.11 0.01
C ILE A 335 2.27 -11.26 0.24
N ALA A 336 1.50 -10.17 0.14
CA ALA A 336 0.09 -10.14 0.53
C ALA A 336 -0.76 -9.26 -0.41
N ALA A 337 -0.60 -9.41 -1.74
CA ALA A 337 -1.41 -8.69 -2.72
C ALA A 337 -2.80 -9.34 -2.85
N PRO A 338 -3.90 -8.61 -2.60
CA PRO A 338 -5.25 -9.15 -2.79
C PRO A 338 -5.78 -8.94 -4.22
N VAL A 339 -5.24 -7.96 -4.96
CA VAL A 339 -5.68 -7.56 -6.29
C VAL A 339 -4.49 -7.03 -7.09
N ALA A 340 -4.31 -7.53 -8.30
CA ALA A 340 -3.12 -7.29 -9.12
C ALA A 340 -2.87 -5.85 -9.57
N TYR A 341 -3.87 -4.99 -9.63
CA TYR A 341 -3.76 -3.70 -10.33
C TYR A 341 -4.00 -2.46 -9.46
N SER A 342 -4.42 -2.60 -8.22
CA SER A 342 -4.86 -1.46 -7.42
C SER A 342 -3.73 -0.51 -7.05
N ILE A 343 -3.71 0.67 -7.69
CA ILE A 343 -2.72 1.74 -7.42
C ILE A 343 -2.84 2.30 -5.99
N ARG A 344 -3.99 2.13 -5.32
CA ARG A 344 -4.20 2.60 -3.95
C ARG A 344 -3.18 2.02 -2.97
N TYR A 345 -2.75 0.78 -3.18
CA TYR A 345 -1.79 0.10 -2.30
C TYR A 345 -0.36 0.62 -2.44
N VAL A 346 -0.05 1.23 -3.57
CA VAL A 346 1.25 1.82 -3.87
C VAL A 346 1.16 3.32 -4.14
N PHE A 347 0.13 3.98 -3.64
CA PHE A 347 -0.10 5.40 -3.85
C PHE A 347 1.05 6.28 -3.34
N ILE A 348 1.89 5.76 -2.44
CA ILE A 348 3.13 6.41 -2.02
C ILE A 348 4.06 6.73 -3.21
N PHE A 349 4.06 5.92 -4.27
CA PHE A 349 4.84 6.22 -5.47
C PHE A 349 4.31 7.46 -6.20
N VAL A 350 2.99 7.66 -6.20
CA VAL A 350 2.35 8.81 -6.86
C VAL A 350 2.55 10.08 -6.06
N ILE A 351 2.21 10.04 -4.75
CA ILE A 351 2.35 11.22 -3.88
C ILE A 351 3.81 11.64 -3.71
N GLY A 352 4.74 10.69 -3.73
CA GLY A 352 6.17 10.95 -3.61
C GLY A 352 6.86 11.33 -4.92
N LEU A 353 6.22 11.12 -6.07
CA LEU A 353 6.86 11.19 -7.38
C LEU A 353 7.66 12.48 -7.61
N PRO A 354 7.12 13.70 -7.37
CA PRO A 354 7.89 14.92 -7.60
C PRO A 354 9.13 15.03 -6.69
N VAL A 355 9.02 14.59 -5.44
CA VAL A 355 10.15 14.59 -4.51
C VAL A 355 11.19 13.54 -4.95
N TYR A 356 10.75 12.34 -5.29
CA TYR A 356 11.64 11.27 -5.75
C TYR A 356 12.40 11.65 -7.03
N LEU A 357 11.74 12.27 -8.00
CA LEU A 357 12.39 12.77 -9.20
C LEU A 357 13.44 13.85 -8.91
N PHE A 358 13.24 14.66 -7.90
CA PHE A 358 14.15 15.75 -7.53
C PHE A 358 15.39 15.29 -6.75
N LEU A 359 15.27 14.26 -5.91
CA LEU A 359 16.35 13.82 -5.01
C LEU A 359 17.72 13.55 -5.68
N PRO A 360 17.80 12.92 -6.87
CA PRO A 360 19.08 12.71 -7.55
C PRO A 360 19.79 13.99 -7.99
N PHE A 361 19.08 15.12 -8.03
CA PHE A 361 19.57 16.42 -8.49
C PHE A 361 19.83 17.40 -7.35
N ILE A 362 19.55 17.01 -6.10
CA ILE A 362 19.85 17.86 -4.93
C ILE A 362 21.34 18.17 -4.91
N CYS A 363 21.67 19.47 -4.90
CA CYS A 363 23.04 19.89 -4.67
C CYS A 363 23.40 19.63 -3.21
N ASP A 364 24.47 18.89 -2.96
CA ASP A 364 25.13 18.88 -1.67
C ASP A 364 25.74 20.28 -1.50
N ARG A 365 25.01 21.19 -0.88
CA ARG A 365 25.64 22.43 -0.41
C ARG A 365 26.71 22.00 0.59
N GLU A 366 27.94 22.04 0.18
CA GLU A 366 29.06 22.02 1.12
C GLU A 366 28.80 23.13 2.13
N LYS A 367 28.81 22.77 3.42
CA LYS A 367 28.89 23.78 4.47
C LYS A 367 30.27 24.40 4.32
N TYR A 368 30.36 25.58 3.70
CA TYR A 368 31.45 26.48 3.95
C TYR A 368 31.42 26.97 5.39
#